data_c373bcca6075a1ee003a13dafccb1792
#
_entry.id   c373bcca6075a1ee003a13dafccb1792
#
_cell.length_a   1.000
_cell.length_b   1.000
_cell.length_c   1.000
_cell.angle_alpha   90.00
_cell.angle_beta   90.00
_cell.angle_gamma   90.00
#
_symmetry.space_group_name_H-M   'P 1'
#
loop_
_entity.id
_entity.type
_entity.pdbx_description
1 polymer ?
#
loop_
_entity_poly.entity_id
_entity_poly.type
_entity_poly.pdbx_seq_one_letter_code
_entity_poly.pdbx_strand_id
1 'polypeptide(L)'
;VNNKCIEEKTVSYDDICNETMLLSEYMPEKNSRKELKLVLQEENLIGEVLIYIRGVENEDGVICMDKYPYVIGSFEKMSDVVIKAQVVSRMHCCIYHEAFKDDEYLVEDLNATNGTYLNGERLGNHERKKLSDGDVLKIAAISFKVEIS
;
A
#
# COMPACT_ATOMS: atom_id res chain seq x y z
N VAL A 1 -37.21 -11.53 -11.94
CA VAL A 1 -37.17 -11.22 -11.45
C VAL A 1 -37.29 -11.22 -11.25
N ASN A 2 -36.85 -10.93 -11.40
CA ASN A 2 -36.64 -10.53 -11.06
C ASN A 2 -36.53 -10.37 -10.91
N ASN A 3 -36.15 -10.30 -11.09
CA ASN A 3 -35.80 -9.92 -10.71
C ASN A 3 -35.67 -9.74 -10.70
N LYS A 4 -35.25 -9.68 -10.74
CA LYS A 4 -34.85 -9.34 -10.51
C LYS A 4 -34.71 -9.03 -10.18
N CYS A 5 -34.85 -9.37 -10.63
CA CYS A 5 -34.45 -8.88 -10.05
C CYS A 5 -34.31 -8.87 -9.95
N ILE A 6 -34.21 -9.05 -9.97
CA ILE A 6 -33.91 -8.85 -9.50
C ILE A 6 -33.70 -8.75 -9.61
N GLU A 7 -33.33 -8.48 -9.67
CA GLU A 7 -32.79 -8.13 -9.53
C GLU A 7 -32.55 -7.82 -9.41
N GLU A 8 -32.62 -8.09 -9.60
CA GLU A 8 -32.17 -7.66 -9.33
C GLU A 8 -31.99 -7.29 -9.15
N LYS A 9 -31.90 -7.64 -9.27
CA LYS A 9 -31.56 -7.13 -8.96
C LYS A 9 -31.51 -6.68 -8.61
N THR A 10 -31.76 -7.28 -8.95
CA THR A 10 -31.55 -6.70 -8.50
C THR A 10 -31.50 -6.23 -8.26
N VAL A 11 -31.02 -6.72 -8.45
CA VAL A 11 -30.89 -6.02 -7.94
C VAL A 11 -30.70 -5.79 -7.57
N SER A 12 -30.47 -5.86 -7.77
CA SER A 12 -30.30 -5.40 -7.29
C SER A 12 -30.04 -5.01 -6.96
N TYR A 13 -29.41 -4.92 -6.98
CA TYR A 13 -29.15 -4.29 -6.37
C TYR A 13 -29.08 -3.77 -6.70
N ASP A 14 -29.26 -4.08 -7.27
CA ASP A 14 -29.26 -3.42 -7.43
C ASP A 14 -29.67 -2.79 -7.52
N ASP A 15 -29.34 -3.37 -7.86
CA ASP A 15 -29.72 -2.72 -7.72
C ASP A 15 -29.88 -2.11 -7.30
N ILE A 16 -29.49 -2.08 -7.36
CA ILE A 16 -29.58 -1.44 -6.71
C ILE A 16 -29.42 -0.91 -6.78
N CYS A 17 -29.33 -0.99 -7.29
CA CYS A 17 -29.16 -0.39 -7.12
C CYS A 17 -29.30 0.06 -7.58
N ASN A 18 -28.75 -0.02 -7.87
CA ASN A 18 -28.94 0.55 -8.12
C ASN A 18 -29.11 1.24 -8.09
N GLU A 19 -28.58 1.14 -8.22
CA GLU A 19 -28.65 1.87 -8.00
C GLU A 19 -28.46 2.35 -7.81
N THR A 20 -28.14 2.14 -7.83
CA THR A 20 -27.93 2.60 -7.40
C THR A 20 -27.58 3.09 -7.48
N MET A 21 -27.24 3.14 -7.66
CA MET A 21 -26.89 3.69 -7.66
C MET A 21 -26.75 4.29 -7.45
N LEU A 22 -26.37 4.19 -7.40
CA LEU A 22 -26.15 4.88 -7.32
C LEU A 22 -25.68 5.32 -6.85
N LEU A 23 -25.31 5.14 -6.57
CA LEU A 23 -24.63 5.63 -6.15
C LEU A 23 -23.82 5.74 -6.45
N SER A 24 -23.39 5.41 -6.93
CA SER A 24 -22.57 5.56 -7.28
C SER A 24 -22.15 6.21 -7.92
N GLU A 25 -22.20 6.45 -8.65
CA GLU A 25 -21.92 7.27 -9.20
C GLU A 25 -21.63 8.38 -8.68
N TYR A 26 -21.77 8.56 -8.26
CA TYR A 26 -21.52 9.67 -7.66
C TYR A 26 -20.31 9.65 -6.92
N MET A 27 -19.37 9.00 -7.32
CA MET A 27 -18.18 8.97 -6.67
C MET A 27 -17.22 9.77 -7.37
N PRO A 28 -17.45 10.92 -7.64
CA PRO A 28 -16.49 11.72 -8.35
C PRO A 28 -15.37 12.12 -7.50
N GLU A 29 -15.56 11.99 -6.27
CA GLU A 29 -14.52 12.41 -5.42
C GLU A 29 -13.32 11.63 -5.57
N LYS A 30 -13.37 10.60 -6.33
CA LYS A 30 -12.17 9.89 -6.50
C LYS A 30 -11.17 10.78 -7.15
N ASN A 31 -11.56 11.83 -7.75
CA ASN A 31 -10.58 12.72 -8.33
C ASN A 31 -9.77 13.42 -7.30
N SER A 32 -10.26 13.55 -6.10
CA SER A 32 -9.49 14.20 -5.06
C SER A 32 -8.82 13.18 -4.17
N ARG A 33 -8.84 11.91 -4.54
CA ARG A 33 -8.18 10.93 -3.74
C ARG A 33 -6.71 11.09 -3.79
N LYS A 34 -6.10 10.92 -2.65
CA LYS A 34 -4.66 10.89 -2.55
C LYS A 34 -4.14 9.56 -3.03
N GLU A 35 -2.92 9.56 -3.51
CA GLU A 35 -2.28 8.37 -3.97
C GLU A 35 -0.91 8.28 -3.33
N LEU A 36 -0.57 7.13 -2.79
CA LEU A 36 0.72 6.93 -2.14
C LEU A 36 1.67 6.20 -3.06
N LYS A 37 2.87 6.72 -3.18
CA LYS A 37 3.93 6.07 -3.94
C LYS A 37 5.18 5.98 -3.09
N LEU A 38 5.91 4.89 -3.23
CA LEU A 38 7.23 4.75 -2.64
C LEU A 38 8.23 4.76 -3.77
N VAL A 39 9.18 5.69 -3.71
CA VAL A 39 10.19 5.87 -4.76
C VAL A 39 11.52 5.41 -4.22
N LEU A 40 12.10 4.40 -4.84
CA LEU A 40 13.37 3.84 -4.39
C LEU A 40 14.49 4.86 -4.50
N GLN A 41 15.26 4.99 -3.42
CA GLN A 41 16.40 5.90 -3.37
C GLN A 41 17.66 5.05 -3.57
N GLU A 42 18.38 5.31 -4.64
CA GLU A 42 19.50 4.45 -5.00
C GLU A 42 20.83 4.88 -4.46
N GLU A 43 20.87 5.99 -3.76
CA GLU A 43 22.15 6.59 -3.38
C GLU A 43 23.04 5.74 -2.52
N ASN A 44 22.46 4.92 -1.66
CA ASN A 44 23.25 4.12 -0.76
C ASN A 44 23.09 2.63 -0.98
N LEU A 45 22.62 2.24 -2.15
CA LEU A 45 22.43 0.83 -2.43
C LEU A 45 23.76 0.16 -2.77
N ILE A 46 23.98 -1.00 -2.17
CA ILE A 46 25.13 -1.82 -2.49
C ILE A 46 24.58 -2.99 -3.28
N GLY A 47 24.79 -2.97 -4.58
CA GLY A 47 24.30 -4.02 -5.44
C GLY A 47 22.90 -3.74 -5.93
N GLU A 48 22.36 -4.72 -6.61
CA GLU A 48 21.07 -4.61 -7.26
C GLU A 48 19.96 -5.07 -6.34
N VAL A 49 18.85 -4.32 -6.32
CA VAL A 49 17.69 -4.69 -5.54
C VAL A 49 16.55 -4.99 -6.49
N LEU A 50 16.02 -6.20 -6.40
CA LEU A 50 14.90 -6.60 -7.25
C LEU A 50 13.60 -6.46 -6.46
N ILE A 51 12.64 -5.78 -7.07
CA ILE A 51 11.34 -5.53 -6.45
C ILE A 51 10.26 -6.08 -7.35
N TYR A 52 9.32 -6.84 -6.77
CA TYR A 52 8.18 -7.38 -7.50
C TYR A 52 6.91 -6.90 -6.83
N ILE A 53 5.92 -6.51 -7.62
CA ILE A 53 4.62 -6.13 -7.10
C ILE A 53 3.63 -7.13 -7.64
N ARG A 54 3.08 -7.94 -6.74
CA ARG A 54 2.13 -9.00 -7.08
C ARG A 54 2.62 -9.87 -8.21
N GLY A 55 3.89 -10.25 -8.13
CA GLY A 55 4.49 -11.16 -9.09
C GLY A 55 5.07 -10.53 -10.34
N VAL A 56 4.93 -9.22 -10.48
CA VAL A 56 5.44 -8.51 -11.66
C VAL A 56 6.66 -7.70 -11.28
N GLU A 57 7.74 -7.87 -12.00
CA GLU A 57 8.97 -7.15 -11.69
C GLU A 57 8.78 -5.65 -11.86
N ASN A 58 9.23 -4.89 -10.87
CA ASN A 58 9.18 -3.44 -10.91
C ASN A 58 10.57 -2.93 -11.29
N GLU A 59 10.66 -2.28 -12.43
CA GLU A 59 11.97 -1.87 -12.93
C GLU A 59 12.29 -0.40 -12.72
N ASP A 60 11.28 0.42 -12.46
CA ASP A 60 11.52 1.86 -12.34
C ASP A 60 11.70 2.32 -10.91
N GLY A 61 11.55 1.43 -9.94
CA GLY A 61 11.74 1.79 -8.55
C GLY A 61 10.60 2.60 -7.95
N VAL A 62 9.48 2.72 -8.64
CA VAL A 62 8.33 3.46 -8.14
C VAL A 62 7.21 2.47 -7.83
N ILE A 63 6.82 2.39 -6.57
CA ILE A 63 5.76 1.47 -6.14
C ILE A 63 4.50 2.28 -5.91
N CYS A 64 3.51 2.11 -6.78
CA CYS A 64 2.23 2.77 -6.65
C CYS A 64 1.29 1.86 -5.89
N MET A 65 0.70 2.35 -4.82
CA MET A 65 -0.15 1.53 -3.96
C MET A 65 -1.61 1.87 -4.20
N ASP A 66 -2.38 0.85 -4.49
CA ASP A 66 -3.78 1.03 -4.85
C ASP A 66 -4.77 0.29 -3.96
N LYS A 67 -4.33 -0.77 -3.32
CA LYS A 67 -5.22 -1.54 -2.45
C LYS A 67 -4.52 -1.80 -1.13
N TYR A 68 -5.18 -1.53 -0.05
CA TYR A 68 -4.57 -1.63 1.27
C TYR A 68 -5.27 -2.71 2.08
N PRO A 69 -4.56 -3.33 3.00
CA PRO A 69 -3.17 -3.06 3.36
C PRO A 69 -2.19 -3.70 2.38
N TYR A 70 -0.98 -3.12 2.31
CA TYR A 70 0.10 -3.67 1.52
C TYR A 70 1.16 -4.24 2.44
N VAL A 71 1.45 -5.52 2.31
CA VAL A 71 2.53 -6.15 3.06
C VAL A 71 3.78 -6.11 2.19
N ILE A 72 4.86 -5.61 2.76
CA ILE A 72 6.16 -5.52 2.10
C ILE A 72 7.11 -6.49 2.79
N GLY A 73 7.74 -7.35 2.03
CA GLY A 73 8.68 -8.31 2.59
C GLY A 73 9.41 -9.07 1.51
N SER A 74 10.16 -10.10 1.92
CA SER A 74 10.91 -10.90 0.96
C SER A 74 10.24 -12.21 0.61
N PHE A 75 9.16 -12.58 1.30
CA PHE A 75 8.47 -13.84 1.06
C PHE A 75 7.26 -13.61 0.15
N GLU A 76 7.36 -14.09 -1.08
CA GLU A 76 6.37 -13.74 -2.08
C GLU A 76 4.97 -14.23 -1.78
N LYS A 77 4.84 -15.32 -1.04
CA LYS A 77 3.50 -15.85 -0.76
C LYS A 77 2.73 -15.04 0.26
N MET A 78 3.41 -14.15 0.98
CA MET A 78 2.76 -13.37 2.03
C MET A 78 2.97 -11.87 1.85
N SER A 79 3.55 -11.45 0.73
CA SER A 79 3.87 -10.05 0.52
C SER A 79 3.27 -9.58 -0.78
N ASP A 80 2.68 -8.39 -0.74
CA ASP A 80 2.18 -7.75 -1.95
C ASP A 80 3.32 -7.12 -2.72
N VAL A 81 4.29 -6.58 -1.99
CA VAL A 81 5.52 -6.04 -2.57
C VAL A 81 6.66 -6.89 -2.07
N VAL A 82 7.37 -7.52 -2.98
CA VAL A 82 8.47 -8.42 -2.63
C VAL A 82 9.79 -7.72 -2.95
N ILE A 83 10.62 -7.58 -1.92
CA ILE A 83 11.96 -7.03 -2.08
C ILE A 83 12.94 -8.17 -1.90
N LYS A 84 13.63 -8.54 -2.96
CA LYS A 84 14.55 -9.67 -2.93
C LYS A 84 15.88 -9.22 -2.38
N ALA A 85 15.98 -9.16 -1.07
CA ALA A 85 17.21 -8.79 -0.40
C ALA A 85 17.26 -9.55 0.92
N GLN A 86 18.43 -10.05 1.28
CA GLN A 86 18.57 -10.85 2.49
C GLN A 86 18.28 -10.05 3.76
N VAL A 87 18.50 -8.75 3.71
CA VAL A 87 18.26 -7.91 4.88
C VAL A 87 16.79 -7.65 5.14
N VAL A 88 15.93 -7.99 4.18
CA VAL A 88 14.49 -7.76 4.30
C VAL A 88 13.84 -9.02 4.86
N SER A 89 13.06 -8.85 5.93
CA SER A 89 12.35 -9.96 6.56
C SER A 89 11.23 -10.47 5.67
N ARG A 90 10.79 -11.71 5.89
CA ARG A 90 9.74 -12.30 5.06
C ARG A 90 8.49 -11.43 5.04
N MET A 91 8.04 -10.98 6.20
CA MET A 91 7.00 -9.98 6.33
C MET A 91 7.63 -8.83 7.10
N HIS A 92 7.99 -7.77 6.42
CA HIS A 92 8.82 -6.73 7.02
C HIS A 92 8.00 -5.60 7.60
N CYS A 93 7.12 -5.04 6.81
CA CYS A 93 6.25 -3.96 7.27
C CYS A 93 4.97 -3.96 6.48
N CYS A 94 4.00 -3.18 6.92
CA CYS A 94 2.70 -3.12 6.27
C CYS A 94 2.27 -1.67 6.17
N ILE A 95 1.68 -1.31 5.03
CA ILE A 95 1.17 0.04 4.80
C ILE A 95 -0.35 -0.02 4.84
N TYR A 96 -0.96 0.86 5.63
CA TYR A 96 -2.40 0.96 5.78
C TYR A 96 -2.90 2.30 5.29
N HIS A 97 -4.15 2.32 4.86
CA HIS A 97 -4.82 3.56 4.50
C HIS A 97 -6.13 3.63 5.28
N GLU A 98 -6.28 4.64 6.11
CA GLU A 98 -7.48 4.84 6.90
C GLU A 98 -8.33 5.91 6.24
N ALA A 99 -9.08 5.50 5.23
CA ALA A 99 -9.83 6.42 4.39
C ALA A 99 -10.94 7.15 5.12
N PHE A 100 -11.52 6.51 6.14
CA PHE A 100 -12.66 7.10 6.85
C PHE A 100 -12.25 7.97 8.01
N LYS A 101 -10.97 7.97 8.35
CA LYS A 101 -10.51 8.74 9.46
C LYS A 101 -9.33 9.56 8.96
N ASP A 102 -9.56 10.83 8.70
CA ASP A 102 -8.51 11.77 8.27
C ASP A 102 -7.75 11.38 7.02
N ASP A 103 -8.17 10.31 6.33
CA ASP A 103 -7.55 9.90 5.06
C ASP A 103 -6.03 9.77 5.23
N GLU A 104 -5.58 9.04 6.24
CA GLU A 104 -4.18 8.91 6.58
C GLU A 104 -3.58 7.61 6.08
N TYR A 105 -2.29 7.66 5.79
CA TYR A 105 -1.51 6.47 5.50
C TYR A 105 -0.62 6.17 6.68
N LEU A 106 -0.52 4.89 7.04
CA LEU A 106 0.26 4.45 8.20
C LEU A 106 1.19 3.33 7.80
N VAL A 107 2.34 3.27 8.46
CA VAL A 107 3.26 2.15 8.29
C VAL A 107 3.42 1.45 9.63
N GLU A 108 3.43 0.12 9.60
CA GLU A 108 3.61 -0.69 10.79
C GLU A 108 4.77 -1.63 10.58
N ASP A 109 5.68 -1.72 11.57
CA ASP A 109 6.77 -2.69 11.54
C ASP A 109 6.23 -4.04 11.99
N LEU A 110 6.51 -5.09 11.25
CA LEU A 110 6.03 -6.42 11.56
C LEU A 110 7.12 -7.25 12.26
N ASN A 111 7.81 -6.65 13.20
CA ASN A 111 8.88 -7.30 13.96
C ASN A 111 10.04 -7.70 13.05
N ALA A 112 10.42 -6.81 12.16
CA ALA A 112 11.49 -7.07 11.20
C ALA A 112 12.84 -7.09 11.90
N THR A 113 13.70 -8.05 11.53
CA THR A 113 15.00 -8.21 12.14
C THR A 113 15.85 -6.96 12.00
N ASN A 114 15.90 -6.39 10.79
CA ASN A 114 16.73 -5.22 10.54
C ASN A 114 15.95 -3.91 10.60
N GLY A 115 14.67 -3.98 10.98
CA GLY A 115 13.90 -2.80 11.32
C GLY A 115 13.31 -2.03 10.17
N THR A 116 12.33 -1.20 10.52
CA THR A 116 11.70 -0.25 9.63
C THR A 116 11.92 1.12 10.25
N TYR A 117 12.40 2.07 9.45
CA TYR A 117 12.74 3.40 9.94
C TYR A 117 11.95 4.45 9.20
N LEU A 118 11.44 5.43 9.92
CA LEU A 118 10.75 6.56 9.30
C LEU A 118 11.52 7.82 9.66
N ASN A 119 12.07 8.48 8.65
CA ASN A 119 12.88 9.69 8.83
C ASN A 119 14.02 9.47 9.83
N GLY A 120 14.62 8.29 9.77
CA GLY A 120 15.78 7.98 10.61
C GLY A 120 15.46 7.36 11.96
N GLU A 121 14.18 7.30 12.34
CA GLU A 121 13.78 6.71 13.61
C GLU A 121 13.23 5.32 13.43
N ARG A 122 13.77 4.38 14.17
CA ARG A 122 13.30 3.00 14.08
C ARG A 122 11.93 2.87 14.75
N LEU A 123 11.02 2.21 14.07
CA LEU A 123 9.71 1.92 14.63
C LEU A 123 9.81 0.80 15.63
N GLY A 124 9.01 0.88 16.67
CA GLY A 124 8.89 -0.23 17.59
C GLY A 124 8.16 -1.38 16.94
N ASN A 125 8.22 -2.55 17.59
CA ASN A 125 7.56 -3.73 17.10
C ASN A 125 6.04 -3.50 17.04
N HIS A 126 5.47 -3.61 15.85
CA HIS A 126 4.04 -3.38 15.60
C HIS A 126 3.59 -1.94 15.89
N GLU A 127 4.53 -1.04 15.97
CA GLU A 127 4.19 0.37 16.12
C GLU A 127 3.75 0.93 14.76
N ARG A 128 2.70 1.74 14.76
CA ARG A 128 2.20 2.38 13.55
C ARG A 128 2.56 3.86 13.59
N LYS A 129 3.03 4.36 12.47
CA LYS A 129 3.38 5.76 12.32
C LYS A 129 2.74 6.31 11.07
N LYS A 130 2.29 7.57 11.15
CA LYS A 130 1.68 8.23 10.01
C LYS A 130 2.75 8.56 8.97
N LEU A 131 2.42 8.33 7.71
CA LEU A 131 3.26 8.70 6.59
C LEU A 131 2.81 10.03 6.03
N SER A 132 3.77 10.89 5.70
CA SER A 132 3.49 12.19 5.10
C SER A 132 4.30 12.32 3.83
N ASP A 133 3.83 13.19 2.94
CA ASP A 133 4.53 13.44 1.70
C ASP A 133 5.94 13.96 1.99
N GLY A 134 6.92 13.37 1.34
CA GLY A 134 8.31 13.76 1.54
C GLY A 134 9.05 12.96 2.58
N ASP A 135 8.36 12.10 3.33
CA ASP A 135 9.02 11.26 4.32
C ASP A 135 9.97 10.27 3.66
N VAL A 136 10.95 9.81 4.42
CA VAL A 136 11.86 8.76 3.98
C VAL A 136 11.56 7.51 4.79
N LEU A 137 11.11 6.48 4.10
CA LEU A 137 10.82 5.19 4.72
C LEU A 137 11.95 4.24 4.38
N LYS A 138 12.62 3.74 5.40
CA LYS A 138 13.75 2.84 5.20
C LYS A 138 13.36 1.44 5.66
N ILE A 139 13.44 0.49 4.74
CA ILE A 139 13.13 -0.90 5.01
C ILE A 139 14.45 -1.64 5.06
N ALA A 140 14.88 -2.00 6.27
CA ALA A 140 16.22 -2.52 6.52
C ALA A 140 17.25 -1.48 6.05
N ALA A 141 17.99 -1.76 5.00
CA ALA A 141 18.99 -0.83 4.48
C ALA A 141 18.51 -0.11 3.22
N ILE A 142 17.26 -0.31 2.83
CA ILE A 142 16.76 0.19 1.55
C ILE A 142 15.81 1.35 1.79
N SER A 143 16.14 2.52 1.25
CA SER A 143 15.39 3.74 1.49
C SER A 143 14.43 4.04 0.35
N PHE A 144 13.23 4.48 0.72
CA PHE A 144 12.22 4.92 -0.22
C PHE A 144 11.75 6.30 0.18
N LYS A 145 11.47 7.13 -0.81
CA LYS A 145 10.85 8.41 -0.54
C LYS A 145 9.35 8.25 -0.67
N VAL A 146 8.61 8.78 0.30
CA VAL A 146 7.15 8.71 0.31
C VAL A 146 6.61 9.90 -0.48
N GLU A 147 5.76 9.63 -1.46
CA GLU A 147 5.10 10.67 -2.22
C GLU A 147 3.60 10.47 -2.11
N ILE A 148 2.90 11.47 -1.63
CA ILE A 148 1.46 11.44 -1.48
C ILE A 148 0.89 12.64 -2.22
N SER A 149 0.02 12.38 -3.20
CA SER A 149 -0.54 13.47 -3.99
C SER A 149 -2.04 13.31 -4.21
#